data_c265ff1784f4dff955c20c2c34751b0d
#
_entry.id   c265ff1784f4dff955c20c2c34751b0d
#
_cell.length_a   1.000
_cell.length_b   1.000
_cell.length_c   1.000
_cell.angle_alpha   90.00
_cell.angle_beta   90.00
_cell.angle_gamma   90.00
#
_symmetry.space_group_name_H-M   'P 1'
#
loop_
_entity.id
_entity.type
_entity.pdbx_description
1 polymer ?
#
loop_
_entity_poly.entity_id
_entity_poly.type
_entity_poly.pdbx_seq_one_letter_code
_entity_poly.pdbx_strand_id
1 'polypeptide(L)'
;VDVPVLLAASGGSDRHALVLEHQLRPLFSFFQAQTLPIGVYATDRDFTPEYTIHSELLRDRITLAVARALPILEWAPAKGQRAEVIKAKTQQANQNLSINKQIEQEEVLPSAAVPSLDAAESRLHSKKSAQTQVA
;
A
#
# COMPACT_ATOMS: atom_id res chain seq x y z
N VAL A 1 -12.64 6.15 -5.27
CA VAL A 1 -11.34 5.62 -4.88
C VAL A 1 -11.52 4.71 -3.67
N ASP A 2 -10.87 3.56 -3.66
CA ASP A 2 -10.84 2.58 -2.55
C ASP A 2 -12.22 2.01 -2.12
N VAL A 3 -13.20 2.02 -3.02
CA VAL A 3 -14.50 1.38 -2.75
C VAL A 3 -14.36 -0.12 -2.94
N PRO A 4 -14.70 -0.96 -1.94
CA PRO A 4 -14.73 -2.40 -2.13
C PRO A 4 -15.87 -2.77 -3.08
N VAL A 5 -15.56 -3.61 -4.07
CA VAL A 5 -16.49 -4.04 -5.13
C VAL A 5 -16.45 -5.55 -5.27
N LEU A 6 -17.58 -6.20 -5.04
CA LEU A 6 -17.79 -7.61 -5.37
C LEU A 6 -18.22 -7.69 -6.85
N LEU A 7 -17.45 -8.42 -7.65
CA LEU A 7 -17.73 -8.60 -9.07
C LEU A 7 -18.71 -9.76 -9.28
N ALA A 8 -19.76 -9.51 -10.05
CA ALA A 8 -20.70 -10.54 -10.49
C ALA A 8 -21.05 -10.33 -11.96
N ALA A 9 -21.22 -11.41 -12.69
CA ALA A 9 -21.71 -11.41 -14.05
C ALA A 9 -22.49 -12.69 -14.37
N SER A 10 -23.33 -12.62 -15.38
CA SER A 10 -23.98 -13.79 -15.95
C SER A 10 -23.74 -13.86 -17.47
N GLY A 11 -23.83 -15.06 -18.04
CA GLY A 11 -23.69 -15.29 -19.46
C GLY A 11 -24.24 -16.65 -19.88
N GLY A 12 -24.49 -16.82 -21.17
CA GLY A 12 -25.10 -18.03 -21.73
C GLY A 12 -24.23 -19.30 -21.66
N SER A 13 -22.94 -19.20 -21.29
CA SER A 13 -22.06 -20.36 -21.21
C SER A 13 -20.86 -20.14 -20.28
N ASP A 14 -20.27 -21.25 -19.82
CA ASP A 14 -19.04 -21.24 -19.00
C ASP A 14 -17.82 -20.65 -19.71
N ARG A 15 -17.86 -20.58 -21.05
CA ARG A 15 -16.76 -20.03 -21.87
C ARG A 15 -16.48 -18.56 -21.61
N HIS A 16 -17.46 -17.84 -21.06
CA HIS A 16 -17.33 -16.42 -20.75
C HIS A 16 -17.02 -16.14 -19.27
N ALA A 17 -16.78 -17.17 -18.45
CA ALA A 17 -16.52 -17.03 -17.01
C ALA A 17 -15.33 -16.09 -16.70
N LEU A 18 -14.36 -16.00 -17.63
CA LEU A 18 -13.20 -15.10 -17.49
C LEU A 18 -13.52 -13.61 -17.68
N VAL A 19 -14.77 -13.25 -18.02
CA VAL A 19 -15.18 -11.84 -18.13
C VAL A 19 -14.93 -11.07 -16.83
N LEU A 20 -15.06 -11.71 -15.69
CA LEU A 20 -14.77 -11.11 -14.39
C LEU A 20 -13.33 -10.62 -14.30
N GLU A 21 -12.39 -11.47 -14.73
CA GLU A 21 -10.95 -11.19 -14.61
C GLU A 21 -10.40 -10.33 -15.75
N HIS A 22 -10.89 -10.54 -16.97
CA HIS A 22 -10.34 -9.90 -18.17
C HIS A 22 -11.03 -8.59 -18.52
N GLN A 23 -12.25 -8.36 -18.06
CA GLN A 23 -13.02 -7.16 -18.39
C GLN A 23 -13.38 -6.36 -17.14
N LEU A 24 -14.08 -6.98 -16.20
CA LEU A 24 -14.58 -6.23 -15.04
C LEU A 24 -13.47 -5.82 -14.07
N ARG A 25 -12.57 -6.72 -13.71
CA ARG A 25 -11.50 -6.40 -12.77
C ARG A 25 -10.57 -5.28 -13.27
N PRO A 26 -10.08 -5.29 -14.51
CA PRO A 26 -9.30 -4.17 -15.05
C PRO A 26 -10.08 -2.86 -15.10
N LEU A 27 -11.38 -2.92 -15.48
CA LEU A 27 -12.23 -1.74 -15.52
C LEU A 27 -12.36 -1.09 -14.14
N PHE A 28 -12.67 -1.88 -13.10
CA PHE A 28 -12.82 -1.36 -11.75
C PHE A 28 -11.47 -0.93 -11.14
N SER A 29 -10.38 -1.56 -11.54
CA SER A 29 -9.03 -1.12 -11.18
C SER A 29 -8.68 0.24 -11.77
N PHE A 30 -9.11 0.51 -13.01
CA PHE A 30 -8.97 1.84 -13.61
C PHE A 30 -9.67 2.92 -12.78
N PHE A 31 -10.82 2.62 -12.20
CA PHE A 31 -11.53 3.53 -11.27
C PHE A 31 -10.98 3.51 -9.84
N GLN A 32 -9.85 2.84 -9.60
CA GLN A 32 -9.22 2.71 -8.28
C GLN A 32 -10.17 2.09 -7.24
N ALA A 33 -11.00 1.14 -7.65
CA ALA A 33 -11.82 0.36 -6.74
C ALA A 33 -11.05 -0.85 -6.21
N GLN A 34 -11.32 -1.24 -4.97
CA GLN A 34 -10.81 -2.48 -4.39
C GLN A 34 -11.70 -3.65 -4.81
N THR A 35 -11.35 -4.32 -5.90
CA THR A 35 -12.09 -5.51 -6.32
C THR A 35 -11.81 -6.67 -5.38
N LEU A 36 -12.87 -7.27 -4.86
CA LEU A 36 -12.77 -8.43 -3.96
C LEU A 36 -12.28 -9.67 -4.72
N PRO A 37 -11.51 -10.56 -4.04
CA PRO A 37 -10.84 -11.67 -4.72
C PRO A 37 -11.80 -12.71 -5.31
N ILE A 38 -12.97 -12.91 -4.68
CA ILE A 38 -13.96 -13.89 -5.13
C ILE A 38 -15.07 -13.17 -5.90
N GLY A 39 -15.15 -13.45 -7.21
CA GLY A 39 -16.26 -13.05 -8.05
C GLY A 39 -17.29 -14.17 -8.25
N VAL A 40 -18.49 -13.82 -8.67
CA VAL A 40 -19.59 -14.74 -8.97
C VAL A 40 -19.91 -14.68 -10.45
N TYR A 41 -19.83 -15.83 -11.11
CA TYR A 41 -20.27 -15.98 -12.48
C TYR A 41 -21.38 -17.02 -12.54
N ALA A 42 -22.47 -16.69 -13.22
CA ALA A 42 -23.62 -17.57 -13.40
C ALA A 42 -23.91 -17.81 -14.89
N THR A 43 -24.45 -18.96 -15.22
CA THR A 43 -24.88 -19.31 -16.56
C THR A 43 -26.38 -19.56 -16.60
N ASP A 44 -26.96 -19.62 -17.81
CA ASP A 44 -28.38 -19.92 -17.97
C ASP A 44 -28.79 -21.24 -17.28
N ARG A 45 -27.87 -22.21 -17.21
CA ARG A 45 -28.08 -23.50 -16.54
C ARG A 45 -28.21 -23.41 -15.03
N ASP A 46 -27.82 -22.32 -14.42
CA ASP A 46 -27.88 -22.11 -12.96
C ASP A 46 -29.26 -21.62 -12.50
N PHE A 47 -30.12 -21.24 -13.45
CA PHE A 47 -31.44 -20.68 -13.21
C PHE A 47 -32.59 -21.60 -13.72
N THR A 48 -33.71 -21.56 -13.05
CA THR A 48 -34.98 -22.14 -13.55
C THR A 48 -35.57 -21.20 -14.62
N PRO A 49 -36.58 -21.65 -15.41
CA PRO A 49 -37.33 -20.78 -16.31
C PRO A 49 -37.95 -19.54 -15.65
N GLU A 50 -38.20 -19.60 -14.36
CA GLU A 50 -38.74 -18.53 -13.51
C GLU A 50 -37.62 -17.64 -12.95
N TYR A 51 -36.38 -17.78 -13.45
CA TYR A 51 -35.17 -17.02 -13.03
C TYR A 51 -34.81 -17.20 -11.54
N THR A 52 -35.15 -18.34 -10.95
CA THR A 52 -34.68 -18.68 -9.60
C THR A 52 -33.42 -19.52 -9.67
N ILE A 53 -32.49 -19.30 -8.73
CA ILE A 53 -31.24 -20.07 -8.67
C ILE A 53 -31.60 -21.50 -8.18
N HIS A 54 -31.29 -22.53 -8.99
CA HIS A 54 -31.43 -23.93 -8.60
C HIS A 54 -30.06 -24.63 -8.43
N SER A 55 -29.01 -24.11 -9.01
CA SER A 55 -27.63 -24.63 -8.91
C SER A 55 -27.08 -24.47 -7.49
N GLU A 56 -26.75 -25.59 -6.84
CA GLU A 56 -26.10 -25.58 -5.53
C GLU A 56 -24.69 -24.99 -5.62
N LEU A 57 -23.97 -25.29 -6.67
CA LEU A 57 -22.63 -24.74 -6.89
C LEU A 57 -22.63 -23.21 -6.96
N LEU A 58 -23.64 -22.64 -7.60
CA LEU A 58 -23.78 -21.18 -7.65
C LEU A 58 -24.14 -20.61 -6.29
N ARG A 59 -25.03 -21.26 -5.53
CA ARG A 59 -25.39 -20.84 -4.16
C ARG A 59 -24.17 -20.85 -3.24
N ASP A 60 -23.39 -21.93 -3.28
CA ASP A 60 -22.17 -22.07 -2.49
C ASP A 60 -21.15 -20.98 -2.86
N ARG A 61 -21.00 -20.72 -4.16
CA ARG A 61 -20.12 -19.65 -4.65
C ARG A 61 -20.57 -18.28 -4.15
N ILE A 62 -21.86 -17.98 -4.18
CA ILE A 62 -22.44 -16.73 -3.66
C ILE A 62 -22.20 -16.65 -2.15
N THR A 63 -22.51 -17.71 -1.41
CA THR A 63 -22.31 -17.75 0.04
C THR A 63 -20.85 -17.50 0.42
N LEU A 64 -19.92 -18.15 -0.28
CA LEU A 64 -18.49 -17.94 -0.07
C LEU A 64 -18.07 -16.49 -0.41
N ALA A 65 -18.56 -15.95 -1.51
CA ALA A 65 -18.23 -14.59 -1.93
C ALA A 65 -18.74 -13.56 -0.91
N VAL A 66 -19.96 -13.74 -0.41
CA VAL A 66 -20.55 -12.87 0.62
C VAL A 66 -19.78 -13.00 1.94
N ALA A 67 -19.51 -14.21 2.40
CA ALA A 67 -18.77 -14.44 3.65
C ALA A 67 -17.38 -13.80 3.64
N ARG A 68 -16.71 -13.78 2.47
CA ARG A 68 -15.41 -13.12 2.32
C ARG A 68 -15.51 -11.61 2.11
N ALA A 69 -16.65 -11.12 1.62
CA ALA A 69 -16.90 -9.70 1.39
C ALA A 69 -17.27 -8.96 2.68
N LEU A 70 -18.09 -9.56 3.53
CA LEU A 70 -18.66 -8.92 4.72
C LEU A 70 -17.63 -8.25 5.62
N PRO A 71 -16.53 -8.89 6.05
CA PRO A 71 -15.55 -8.22 6.91
C PRO A 71 -14.92 -6.99 6.28
N ILE A 72 -14.76 -7.00 4.95
CA ILE A 72 -14.16 -5.87 4.22
C ILE A 72 -15.19 -4.74 4.08
N LEU A 73 -16.45 -5.07 3.84
CA LEU A 73 -17.54 -4.09 3.72
C LEU A 73 -17.87 -3.43 5.06
N GLU A 74 -17.86 -4.20 6.14
CA GLU A 74 -18.08 -3.69 7.50
C GLU A 74 -16.94 -2.78 7.96
N TRP A 75 -15.70 -3.13 7.60
CA TRP A 75 -14.54 -2.31 7.90
C TRP A 75 -14.44 -1.05 7.03
N ALA A 76 -15.07 -1.02 5.86
CA ALA A 76 -15.02 0.12 4.96
C ALA A 76 -15.75 1.33 5.58
N PRO A 77 -15.08 2.46 5.84
CA PRO A 77 -15.70 3.60 6.46
C PRO A 77 -16.85 4.15 5.59
N ALA A 78 -17.94 4.58 6.23
CA ALA A 78 -19.07 5.20 5.56
C ALA A 78 -18.64 6.41 4.70
N LYS A 79 -19.38 6.71 3.62
CA LYS A 79 -19.00 7.74 2.63
C LYS A 79 -18.56 9.08 3.24
N GLY A 80 -19.16 9.52 4.34
CA GLY A 80 -18.77 10.75 5.06
C GLY A 80 -17.45 10.65 5.81
N GLN A 81 -17.18 9.49 6.43
CA GLN A 81 -15.96 9.25 7.20
C GLN A 81 -14.73 9.03 6.30
N ARG A 82 -14.92 8.57 5.06
CA ARG A 82 -13.81 8.38 4.10
C ARG A 82 -13.08 9.67 3.77
N ALA A 83 -13.81 10.75 3.58
CA ALA A 83 -13.21 12.05 3.28
C ALA A 83 -12.37 12.58 4.46
N GLU A 84 -12.81 12.34 5.69
CA GLU A 84 -12.07 12.74 6.90
C GLU A 84 -10.84 11.85 7.12
N VAL A 85 -10.96 10.54 6.93
CA VAL A 85 -9.83 9.60 7.03
C VAL A 85 -8.76 9.91 5.96
N ILE A 86 -9.17 10.22 4.74
CA ILE A 86 -8.24 10.62 3.67
C ILE A 86 -7.54 11.92 4.02
N LYS A 87 -8.28 12.94 4.48
CA LYS A 87 -7.71 14.22 4.93
C LYS A 87 -6.71 14.03 6.07
N ALA A 88 -7.07 13.24 7.08
CA ALA A 88 -6.18 12.94 8.21
C ALA A 88 -4.89 12.22 7.78
N LYS A 89 -4.99 11.20 6.92
CA LYS A 89 -3.82 10.49 6.37
C LYS A 89 -2.95 11.39 5.51
N THR A 90 -3.53 12.25 4.70
CA THR A 90 -2.79 13.21 3.86
C THR A 90 -2.07 14.24 4.73
N GLN A 91 -2.69 14.75 5.78
CA GLN A 91 -2.06 15.67 6.73
C GLN A 91 -0.88 15.01 7.46
N GLN A 92 -1.06 13.77 7.90
CA GLN A 92 -0.01 13.00 8.57
C GLN A 92 1.18 12.70 7.64
N ALA A 93 0.91 12.35 6.38
CA ALA A 93 1.95 12.15 5.38
C ALA A 93 2.74 13.45 5.09
N ASN A 94 2.05 14.59 5.00
CA ASN A 94 2.71 15.88 4.80
C ASN A 94 3.54 16.31 6.01
N GLN A 95 3.09 16.02 7.24
CA GLN A 95 3.87 16.26 8.46
C GLN A 95 5.14 15.40 8.49
N ASN A 96 5.04 14.12 8.16
CA ASN A 96 6.21 13.23 8.10
C ASN A 96 7.21 13.69 7.04
N LEU A 97 6.73 14.17 5.90
CA LEU A 97 7.58 14.70 4.83
C LEU A 97 8.32 15.97 5.25
N SER A 98 7.68 16.87 6.02
CA SER A 98 8.30 18.07 6.54
C SER A 98 9.34 17.75 7.63
N ILE A 99 9.08 16.78 8.50
CA ILE A 99 10.04 16.31 9.50
C ILE A 99 11.27 15.71 8.84
N ASN A 100 11.10 14.85 7.82
CA ASN A 100 12.22 14.25 7.10
C ASN A 100 13.08 15.32 6.40
N LYS A 101 12.47 16.36 5.81
CA LYS A 101 13.21 17.47 5.23
C LYS A 101 14.01 18.27 6.26
N GLN A 102 13.50 18.41 7.47
CA GLN A 102 14.23 19.09 8.56
C GLN A 102 15.42 18.25 9.03
N ILE A 103 15.27 16.94 9.13
CA ILE A 103 16.35 16.00 9.49
C ILE A 103 17.46 16.04 8.44
N GLU A 104 17.12 15.99 7.15
CA GLU A 104 18.08 16.10 6.05
C GLU A 104 18.85 17.45 6.05
N GLN A 105 18.22 18.53 6.49
CA GLN A 105 18.87 19.84 6.61
C GLN A 105 19.79 19.95 7.84
N GLU A 106 19.49 19.25 8.92
CA GLU A 106 20.34 19.19 10.11
C GLU A 106 21.56 18.28 9.94
N GLU A 107 21.45 17.19 9.15
CA GLU A 107 22.59 16.32 8.83
C GLU A 107 23.63 16.97 7.87
N VAL A 108 23.27 18.04 7.18
CA VAL A 108 24.18 18.80 6.27
C VAL A 108 24.98 19.89 7.02
N LEU A 109 24.97 19.94 8.35
CA LEU A 109 25.93 20.75 9.08
C LEU A 109 27.36 20.21 8.85
N PRO A 110 28.31 21.02 8.36
CA PRO A 110 29.65 20.56 8.02
C PRO A 110 30.31 20.01 9.28
N SER A 111 30.69 18.74 9.21
CA SER A 111 31.58 18.11 10.20
C SER A 111 32.70 19.03 10.51
N ALA A 112 32.77 19.53 11.75
CA ALA A 112 33.86 20.36 12.25
C ALA A 112 35.20 19.70 11.88
N ALA A 113 36.07 20.47 11.30
CA ALA A 113 37.37 20.10 10.76
C ALA A 113 38.09 19.02 11.58
N VAL A 114 38.31 17.88 10.97
CA VAL A 114 39.28 16.91 11.43
C VAL A 114 40.65 17.65 11.38
N PRO A 115 41.36 17.82 12.51
CA PRO A 115 42.69 18.46 12.46
C PRO A 115 43.61 17.60 11.59
N SER A 116 44.24 18.24 10.59
CA SER A 116 45.16 17.58 9.68
C SER A 116 46.28 16.89 10.43
N LEU A 117 46.65 15.69 10.04
CA LEU A 117 47.72 14.87 10.60
C LEU A 117 49.07 15.63 10.69
N ASP A 118 49.29 16.64 9.87
CA ASP A 118 50.48 17.48 9.86
C ASP A 118 50.71 18.31 11.14
N ALA A 119 49.63 18.63 11.88
CA ALA A 119 49.74 19.35 13.14
C ALA A 119 50.18 18.45 14.32
N ALA A 120 50.07 17.14 14.18
CA ALA A 120 50.49 16.18 15.20
C ALA A 120 51.99 15.83 15.07
N GLU A 121 52.53 15.79 13.87
CA GLU A 121 53.96 15.50 13.63
C GLU A 121 54.87 16.65 14.07
N SER A 122 54.45 17.90 13.89
CA SER A 122 55.26 19.06 14.33
C SER A 122 55.40 19.16 15.86
N ARG A 123 54.44 18.62 16.62
CA ARG A 123 54.52 18.60 18.08
C ARG A 123 55.39 17.47 18.64
N LEU A 124 55.59 16.41 17.87
CA LEU A 124 56.48 15.30 18.23
C LEU A 124 57.98 15.66 17.99
N HIS A 125 58.28 16.43 16.96
CA HIS A 125 59.64 16.85 16.65
C HIS A 125 60.18 17.91 17.64
N SER A 126 59.30 18.82 18.15
CA SER A 126 59.74 19.83 19.11
C SER A 126 60.00 19.26 20.53
N LYS A 127 59.37 18.14 20.88
CA LYS A 127 59.65 17.46 22.17
C LYS A 127 60.93 16.63 22.14
N LYS A 128 61.37 16.15 20.98
CA LYS A 128 62.62 15.37 20.86
C LYS A 128 63.87 16.23 20.92
N SER A 129 63.78 17.50 20.48
CA SER A 129 64.92 18.42 20.51
C SER A 129 65.21 19.02 21.93
N ALA A 130 64.20 18.97 22.83
CA ALA A 130 64.37 19.49 24.18
C ALA A 130 65.01 18.51 25.16
N GLN A 131 65.12 17.22 24.79
CA GLN A 131 65.64 16.15 25.67
C GLN A 131 67.14 15.82 25.40
N THR A 132 67.76 16.46 24.38
CA THR A 132 69.17 16.16 24.05
C THR A 132 70.14 17.23 24.57
N GLN A 133 69.71 18.19 25.37
CA GLN A 133 70.54 19.30 25.86
C GLN A 133 70.76 19.32 27.38
N VAL A 134 70.54 18.18 28.07
CA VAL A 134 70.92 18.00 29.49
C VAL A 134 71.57 16.62 29.64
N ALA A 135 72.84 16.53 29.30
CA ALA A 135 73.82 15.55 29.78
C ALA A 135 75.22 16.11 29.53
#